data_95dbc1669ee4868c3dec3ef576ba60d8
#
_entry.id   95dbc1669ee4868c3dec3ef576ba60d8
#
_cell.length_a   1.000
_cell.length_b   1.000
_cell.length_c   1.000
_cell.angle_alpha   90.00
_cell.angle_beta   90.00
_cell.angle_gamma   90.00
#
_symmetry.space_group_name_H-M   'P 1'
#
loop_
_entity.id
_entity.type
_entity.pdbx_description
1 polymer ?
#
loop_
_entity_poly.entity_id
_entity_poly.type
_entity_poly.pdbx_seq_one_letter_code
_entity_poly.pdbx_strand_id
1 'polypeptide(L)'
;MGSVDTDRMYMCIDLKSFYASVECADLGLDPFTTPLVVADGSRGKGAITLAISPALKKLGVKNRSRLFEIPPHIEYLTVKPHMKRYMQVSAEIYGVLLKYVAPEDVHVYSIDEYFIDITPYLPLYKKTPRELAQMLLDAVLEATKIYATVGIGTNLFLAKIALDILAKHAPDFIGYLDESLFKEKIWYHQPLTDIWQIGNGIANRLHKYGAYDLHGITMVPEAKLYKEFGVNAELIIDHAWGREPCTIADIHAYRPIKHSISHSQILLRNYTYEEAYVPMREMVESLVLELLQIKGVTNHIHIHIGYADEMVRSTGGSKKLKQYTDSLQTLTAAVIKLYEQHCHKNELIRRIGISFEDLVNRSAIPQEEDLFSALTTDTEEKERQVQEAMLSIKEQFGKNAILRASSLQEEGTMRFRNTLVGGHNGE
;
A
#
# COMPACT_ATOMS: atom_id res chain seq x y z
N MET A 1 -24.00 17.30 -15.18
CA MET A 1 -22.75 17.65 -15.85
C MET A 1 -22.28 18.96 -15.22
N GLY A 2 -21.42 18.88 -14.22
CA GLY A 2 -20.75 20.06 -13.65
C GLY A 2 -19.74 20.56 -14.65
N SER A 3 -19.65 21.86 -14.86
CA SER A 3 -18.57 22.48 -15.64
C SER A 3 -17.25 22.04 -15.03
N VAL A 4 -16.38 21.41 -15.81
CA VAL A 4 -15.00 21.13 -15.41
C VAL A 4 -14.37 22.52 -15.20
N ASP A 5 -13.97 22.81 -13.96
CA ASP A 5 -13.31 24.04 -13.59
C ASP A 5 -11.93 24.02 -14.25
N THR A 6 -11.82 24.66 -15.43
CA THR A 6 -10.62 24.62 -16.29
C THR A 6 -9.42 25.38 -15.71
N ASP A 7 -9.60 26.04 -14.57
CA ASP A 7 -8.57 26.89 -13.96
C ASP A 7 -7.79 26.22 -12.83
N ARG A 8 -8.07 24.95 -12.50
CA ARG A 8 -7.35 24.24 -11.44
C ARG A 8 -5.97 23.78 -11.89
N MET A 9 -5.04 23.80 -10.95
CA MET A 9 -3.67 23.35 -11.16
C MET A 9 -3.19 22.52 -9.98
N TYR A 10 -2.68 21.33 -10.29
CA TYR A 10 -2.19 20.37 -9.30
C TYR A 10 -0.72 20.06 -9.52
N MET A 11 -0.04 19.70 -8.43
CA MET A 11 1.28 19.08 -8.46
C MET A 11 1.20 17.69 -7.87
N CYS A 12 1.97 16.76 -8.46
CA CYS A 12 2.32 15.48 -7.84
C CYS A 12 3.83 15.46 -7.61
N ILE A 13 4.26 15.33 -6.37
CA ILE A 13 5.68 15.31 -5.96
C ILE A 13 6.06 13.87 -5.61
N ASP A 14 7.20 13.36 -6.11
CA ASP A 14 7.77 12.03 -5.80
C ASP A 14 9.21 12.18 -5.34
N LEU A 15 9.55 11.55 -4.21
CA LEU A 15 10.90 11.60 -3.63
C LEU A 15 11.79 10.57 -4.32
N LYS A 16 12.84 11.04 -4.97
CA LYS A 16 13.72 10.22 -5.83
C LYS A 16 14.40 9.10 -5.06
N SER A 17 14.07 7.82 -5.40
CA SER A 17 14.65 6.63 -4.76
C SER A 17 14.61 6.71 -3.23
N PHE A 18 13.50 7.13 -2.66
CA PHE A 18 13.34 7.68 -1.33
C PHE A 18 14.18 6.98 -0.25
N TYR A 19 13.98 5.68 -0.02
CA TYR A 19 14.69 4.97 1.05
C TYR A 19 16.21 4.98 0.84
N ALA A 20 16.67 4.76 -0.40
CA ALA A 20 18.09 4.81 -0.69
C ALA A 20 18.68 6.22 -0.55
N SER A 21 17.89 7.26 -0.89
CA SER A 21 18.30 8.65 -0.72
C SER A 21 18.37 9.04 0.75
N VAL A 22 17.46 8.55 1.61
CA VAL A 22 17.52 8.76 3.06
C VAL A 22 18.80 8.14 3.63
N GLU A 23 19.10 6.88 3.27
CA GLU A 23 20.33 6.23 3.73
C GLU A 23 21.58 6.97 3.28
N CYS A 24 21.62 7.43 2.02
CA CYS A 24 22.74 8.25 1.53
C CYS A 24 22.86 9.57 2.31
N ALA A 25 21.74 10.26 2.59
CA ALA A 25 21.76 11.52 3.33
C ALA A 25 22.24 11.33 4.77
N ASP A 26 21.77 10.28 5.46
CA ASP A 26 22.18 9.96 6.83
C ASP A 26 23.67 9.55 6.90
N LEU A 27 24.24 8.97 5.84
CA LEU A 27 25.66 8.64 5.70
C LEU A 27 26.52 9.80 5.16
N GLY A 28 25.94 10.94 4.81
CA GLY A 28 26.64 12.07 4.20
C GLY A 28 27.11 11.79 2.77
N LEU A 29 26.43 10.91 2.04
CA LEU A 29 26.75 10.47 0.69
C LEU A 29 25.80 11.07 -0.35
N ASP A 30 26.27 11.26 -1.59
CA ASP A 30 25.42 11.66 -2.70
C ASP A 30 24.78 10.43 -3.37
N PRO A 31 23.45 10.33 -3.44
CA PRO A 31 22.75 9.21 -4.04
C PRO A 31 22.97 9.08 -5.57
N PHE A 32 23.40 10.13 -6.25
CA PHE A 32 23.66 10.10 -7.69
C PHE A 32 25.05 9.56 -8.06
N THR A 33 25.97 9.53 -7.09
CA THR A 33 27.36 9.02 -7.29
C THR A 33 27.63 7.76 -6.49
N THR A 34 26.84 7.47 -5.44
CA THR A 34 27.03 6.30 -4.57
C THR A 34 26.10 5.15 -4.95
N PRO A 35 26.61 4.02 -5.47
CA PRO A 35 25.81 2.80 -5.65
C PRO A 35 25.42 2.24 -4.28
N LEU A 36 24.13 2.27 -3.95
CA LEU A 36 23.59 1.80 -2.67
C LEU A 36 22.29 1.01 -2.86
N VAL A 37 22.17 -0.06 -2.10
CA VAL A 37 20.99 -0.94 -2.03
C VAL A 37 20.43 -0.93 -0.61
N VAL A 38 19.13 -0.71 -0.48
CA VAL A 38 18.40 -0.97 0.75
C VAL A 38 17.81 -2.37 0.67
N ALA A 39 18.37 -3.30 1.45
CA ALA A 39 17.92 -4.69 1.50
C ALA A 39 18.30 -5.33 2.84
N ASP A 40 17.47 -6.26 3.31
CA ASP A 40 17.80 -7.07 4.48
C ASP A 40 18.70 -8.25 4.10
N GLY A 41 20.02 -8.03 4.13
CA GLY A 41 21.03 -9.04 3.81
C GLY A 41 20.98 -10.28 4.73
N SER A 42 20.38 -10.19 5.92
CA SER A 42 20.22 -11.35 6.81
C SER A 42 19.31 -12.44 6.21
N ARG A 43 18.46 -12.05 5.24
CA ARG A 43 17.62 -13.00 4.47
C ARG A 43 18.36 -13.67 3.32
N GLY A 44 19.69 -13.49 3.23
CA GLY A 44 20.56 -14.09 2.20
C GLY A 44 20.44 -13.38 0.84
N LYS A 45 21.11 -13.96 -0.16
CA LYS A 45 21.19 -13.41 -1.54
C LYS A 45 19.83 -13.34 -2.26
N GLY A 46 18.81 -14.06 -1.77
CA GLY A 46 17.44 -14.00 -2.28
C GLY A 46 16.62 -12.81 -1.76
N ALA A 47 17.19 -11.96 -0.89
CA ALA A 47 16.50 -10.77 -0.40
C ALA A 47 16.14 -9.82 -1.56
N ILE A 48 14.91 -9.30 -1.53
CA ILE A 48 14.44 -8.31 -2.51
C ILE A 48 15.01 -6.95 -2.10
N THR A 49 15.50 -6.18 -3.08
CA THR A 49 15.92 -4.80 -2.90
C THR A 49 14.68 -3.93 -2.68
N LEU A 50 14.59 -3.29 -1.52
CA LEU A 50 13.47 -2.39 -1.20
C LEU A 50 13.59 -1.08 -1.99
N ALA A 51 14.82 -0.57 -2.08
CA ALA A 51 15.18 0.58 -2.92
C ALA A 51 16.63 0.48 -3.37
N ILE A 52 16.96 1.16 -4.47
CA ILE A 52 18.31 1.33 -4.98
C ILE A 52 18.57 2.79 -5.32
N SER A 53 19.81 3.24 -5.13
CA SER A 53 20.20 4.62 -5.43
C SER A 53 20.10 4.95 -6.93
N PRO A 54 19.92 6.24 -7.29
CA PRO A 54 20.01 6.68 -8.69
C PRO A 54 21.31 6.28 -9.37
N ALA A 55 22.45 6.28 -8.64
CA ALA A 55 23.72 5.81 -9.15
C ALA A 55 23.64 4.35 -9.62
N LEU A 56 23.03 3.49 -8.81
CA LEU A 56 22.90 2.07 -9.14
C LEU A 56 21.90 1.82 -10.29
N LYS A 57 20.82 2.64 -10.36
CA LYS A 57 19.91 2.62 -11.53
C LYS A 57 20.61 2.94 -12.84
N LYS A 58 21.53 3.93 -12.83
CA LYS A 58 22.34 4.27 -14.02
C LYS A 58 23.24 3.12 -14.49
N LEU A 59 23.63 2.21 -13.60
CA LEU A 59 24.37 0.99 -13.94
C LEU A 59 23.47 -0.15 -14.46
N GLY A 60 22.18 0.11 -14.69
CA GLY A 60 21.24 -0.84 -15.27
C GLY A 60 20.58 -1.80 -14.26
N VAL A 61 20.83 -1.64 -12.97
CA VAL A 61 20.15 -2.45 -11.94
C VAL A 61 18.68 -2.04 -11.84
N LYS A 62 17.79 -3.03 -11.85
CA LYS A 62 16.34 -2.80 -11.74
C LYS A 62 15.93 -2.65 -10.28
N ASN A 63 14.99 -1.76 -10.02
CA ASN A 63 14.35 -1.65 -8.70
C ASN A 63 13.56 -2.94 -8.38
N ARG A 64 13.50 -3.32 -7.10
CA ARG A 64 12.85 -4.57 -6.63
C ARG A 64 13.44 -5.86 -7.20
N SER A 65 14.68 -5.83 -7.70
CA SER A 65 15.45 -7.04 -8.03
C SER A 65 15.85 -7.79 -6.74
N ARG A 66 16.26 -9.04 -6.88
CA ARG A 66 16.90 -9.77 -5.78
C ARG A 66 18.40 -9.46 -5.76
N LEU A 67 19.03 -9.55 -4.60
CA LEU A 67 20.47 -9.26 -4.46
C LEU A 67 21.34 -10.11 -5.41
N PHE A 68 20.96 -11.37 -5.68
CA PHE A 68 21.71 -12.23 -6.61
C PHE A 68 21.57 -11.83 -8.09
N GLU A 69 20.56 -11.02 -8.43
CA GLU A 69 20.34 -10.52 -9.79
C GLU A 69 21.21 -9.31 -10.12
N ILE A 70 21.82 -8.69 -9.10
CA ILE A 70 22.75 -7.57 -9.31
C ILE A 70 24.05 -8.15 -9.89
N PRO A 71 24.55 -7.63 -11.04
CA PRO A 71 25.76 -8.13 -11.67
C PRO A 71 26.95 -8.11 -10.70
N PRO A 72 27.72 -9.20 -10.60
CA PRO A 72 28.78 -9.34 -9.59
C PRO A 72 29.97 -8.38 -9.76
N HIS A 73 30.11 -7.74 -10.92
CA HIS A 73 31.12 -6.72 -11.18
C HIS A 73 30.74 -5.32 -10.68
N ILE A 74 29.50 -5.13 -10.22
CA ILE A 74 29.06 -3.85 -9.68
C ILE A 74 29.32 -3.85 -8.16
N GLU A 75 30.19 -2.95 -7.73
CA GLU A 75 30.39 -2.68 -6.30
C GLU A 75 29.31 -1.75 -5.77
N TYR A 76 28.70 -2.09 -4.63
CA TYR A 76 27.67 -1.31 -4.00
C TYR A 76 27.62 -1.49 -2.47
N LEU A 77 27.10 -0.49 -1.78
CA LEU A 77 26.80 -0.57 -0.36
C LEU A 77 25.46 -1.24 -0.14
N THR A 78 25.37 -2.13 0.85
CA THR A 78 24.09 -2.71 1.29
C THR A 78 23.74 -2.20 2.67
N VAL A 79 22.57 -1.59 2.81
CA VAL A 79 22.05 -1.07 4.08
C VAL A 79 20.74 -1.78 4.41
N LYS A 80 20.54 -2.11 5.69
CA LYS A 80 19.26 -2.66 6.17
C LYS A 80 18.19 -1.58 6.13
N PRO A 81 16.92 -1.94 5.87
CA PRO A 81 15.82 -0.97 5.95
C PRO A 81 15.66 -0.38 7.36
N HIS A 82 15.50 0.94 7.46
CA HIS A 82 15.17 1.67 8.69
C HIS A 82 13.80 2.33 8.53
N MET A 83 12.72 1.54 8.55
CA MET A 83 11.38 2.01 8.19
C MET A 83 10.87 3.17 9.05
N LYS A 84 11.18 3.19 10.35
CA LYS A 84 10.82 4.33 11.23
C LYS A 84 11.52 5.62 10.79
N ARG A 85 12.81 5.53 10.40
CA ARG A 85 13.57 6.67 9.90
C ARG A 85 12.94 7.23 8.61
N TYR A 86 12.54 6.35 7.69
CA TYR A 86 11.86 6.78 6.45
C TYR A 86 10.53 7.47 6.75
N MET A 87 9.73 6.96 7.69
CA MET A 87 8.50 7.63 8.13
C MET A 87 8.77 9.00 8.76
N GLN A 88 9.84 9.13 9.55
CA GLN A 88 10.25 10.42 10.14
C GLN A 88 10.63 11.43 9.06
N VAL A 89 11.49 11.04 8.09
CA VAL A 89 11.90 11.92 6.99
C VAL A 89 10.72 12.30 6.11
N SER A 90 9.80 11.35 5.84
CA SER A 90 8.56 11.66 5.12
C SER A 90 7.72 12.71 5.87
N ALA A 91 7.57 12.58 7.19
CA ALA A 91 6.86 13.56 8.01
C ALA A 91 7.58 14.91 8.06
N GLU A 92 8.92 14.92 8.11
CA GLU A 92 9.74 16.15 8.02
C GLU A 92 9.49 16.87 6.68
N ILE A 93 9.49 16.13 5.55
CA ILE A 93 9.21 16.69 4.22
C ILE A 93 7.79 17.25 4.15
N TYR A 94 6.79 16.51 4.65
CA TYR A 94 5.43 17.01 4.74
C TYR A 94 5.37 18.32 5.55
N GLY A 95 6.08 18.39 6.68
CA GLY A 95 6.21 19.62 7.49
C GLY A 95 6.90 20.77 6.75
N VAL A 96 7.83 20.47 5.82
CA VAL A 96 8.43 21.50 4.93
C VAL A 96 7.38 22.02 3.95
N LEU A 97 6.61 21.15 3.31
CA LEU A 97 5.55 21.54 2.37
C LEU A 97 4.48 22.41 3.04
N LEU A 98 4.10 22.09 4.27
CA LEU A 98 3.12 22.86 5.05
C LEU A 98 3.56 24.29 5.43
N LYS A 99 4.83 24.65 5.22
CA LYS A 99 5.27 26.06 5.36
C LYS A 99 4.83 26.92 4.15
N TYR A 100 4.46 26.29 3.05
CA TYR A 100 4.14 26.94 1.78
C TYR A 100 2.68 26.74 1.37
N VAL A 101 2.06 25.64 1.77
CA VAL A 101 0.69 25.28 1.38
C VAL A 101 -0.09 24.79 2.61
N ALA A 102 -1.40 24.97 2.60
CA ALA A 102 -2.27 24.55 3.69
C ALA A 102 -2.50 23.02 3.67
N PRO A 103 -2.72 22.38 4.82
CA PRO A 103 -2.89 20.93 4.89
C PRO A 103 -4.14 20.42 4.15
N GLU A 104 -5.19 21.24 4.01
CA GLU A 104 -6.39 20.92 3.23
C GLU A 104 -6.13 20.77 1.74
N ASP A 105 -5.08 21.40 1.21
CA ASP A 105 -4.69 21.37 -0.19
C ASP A 105 -3.63 20.30 -0.49
N VAL A 106 -3.20 19.53 0.51
CA VAL A 106 -2.21 18.45 0.37
C VAL A 106 -2.84 17.09 0.66
N HIS A 107 -2.69 16.16 -0.28
CA HIS A 107 -2.98 14.75 -0.07
C HIS A 107 -1.70 13.93 -0.04
N VAL A 108 -1.40 13.30 1.10
CA VAL A 108 -0.29 12.34 1.25
C VAL A 108 -0.72 11.03 0.60
N TYR A 109 -0.28 10.80 -0.63
CA TYR A 109 -0.65 9.61 -1.41
C TYR A 109 0.11 8.35 -0.96
N SER A 110 1.40 8.51 -0.65
CA SER A 110 2.25 7.46 -0.10
C SER A 110 3.32 8.05 0.82
N ILE A 111 4.25 7.21 1.29
CA ILE A 111 5.38 7.66 2.13
C ILE A 111 6.33 8.61 1.39
N ASP A 112 6.31 8.59 0.05
CA ASP A 112 7.22 9.32 -0.83
C ASP A 112 6.49 10.13 -1.93
N GLU A 113 5.15 10.14 -1.93
CA GLU A 113 4.37 10.88 -2.93
C GLU A 113 3.30 11.77 -2.31
N TYR A 114 3.18 13.01 -2.82
CA TYR A 114 2.24 14.03 -2.36
C TYR A 114 1.53 14.67 -3.54
N PHE A 115 0.20 14.80 -3.47
CA PHE A 115 -0.56 15.67 -4.35
C PHE A 115 -0.85 17.00 -3.67
N ILE A 116 -0.78 18.10 -4.42
CA ILE A 116 -1.02 19.44 -3.91
C ILE A 116 -1.90 20.20 -4.91
N ASP A 117 -3.00 20.78 -4.43
CA ASP A 117 -3.74 21.80 -5.20
C ASP A 117 -2.98 23.13 -5.07
N ILE A 118 -2.36 23.55 -6.16
CA ILE A 118 -1.55 24.77 -6.17
C ILE A 118 -2.32 26.00 -6.68
N THR A 119 -3.58 25.82 -7.06
CA THR A 119 -4.41 26.88 -7.64
C THR A 119 -4.41 28.15 -6.81
N PRO A 120 -4.68 28.12 -5.48
CA PRO A 120 -4.73 29.34 -4.66
C PRO A 120 -3.35 29.97 -4.44
N TYR A 121 -2.27 29.22 -4.63
CA TYR A 121 -0.90 29.66 -4.31
C TYR A 121 -0.21 30.37 -5.47
N LEU A 122 -0.64 30.14 -6.71
CA LEU A 122 -0.09 30.82 -7.88
C LEU A 122 -0.23 32.34 -7.79
N PRO A 123 -1.42 32.92 -7.54
CA PRO A 123 -1.56 34.36 -7.33
C PRO A 123 -0.94 34.83 -6.03
N LEU A 124 -0.97 34.00 -4.95
CA LEU A 124 -0.41 34.34 -3.65
C LEU A 124 1.10 34.59 -3.73
N TYR A 125 1.84 33.68 -4.37
CA TYR A 125 3.29 33.78 -4.53
C TYR A 125 3.70 34.55 -5.77
N LYS A 126 2.75 34.93 -6.63
CA LYS A 126 2.99 35.56 -7.94
C LYS A 126 4.00 34.80 -8.79
N LYS A 127 3.82 33.46 -8.82
CA LYS A 127 4.68 32.50 -9.51
C LYS A 127 3.90 31.74 -10.57
N THR A 128 4.59 31.33 -11.61
CA THR A 128 4.11 30.33 -12.54
C THR A 128 4.10 28.94 -11.83
N PRO A 129 3.33 27.97 -12.31
CA PRO A 129 3.34 26.61 -11.75
C PRO A 129 4.74 26.01 -11.66
N ARG A 130 5.59 26.26 -12.69
CA ARG A 130 6.97 25.74 -12.72
C ARG A 130 7.88 26.42 -11.69
N GLU A 131 7.77 27.73 -11.52
CA GLU A 131 8.54 28.48 -10.49
C GLU A 131 8.12 28.06 -9.07
N LEU A 132 6.84 27.80 -8.86
CA LEU A 132 6.35 27.31 -7.57
C LEU A 132 6.86 25.87 -7.31
N ALA A 133 6.85 25.02 -8.34
CA ALA A 133 7.42 23.67 -8.25
C ALA A 133 8.91 23.71 -7.87
N GLN A 134 9.71 24.55 -8.56
CA GLN A 134 11.13 24.69 -8.25
C GLN A 134 11.35 25.17 -6.81
N MET A 135 10.57 26.14 -6.35
CA MET A 135 10.65 26.63 -4.97
C MET A 135 10.39 25.52 -3.94
N LEU A 136 9.40 24.67 -4.18
CA LEU A 136 9.10 23.54 -3.28
C LEU A 136 10.20 22.47 -3.33
N LEU A 137 10.73 22.14 -4.52
CA LEU A 137 11.85 21.21 -4.69
C LEU A 137 13.10 21.69 -3.93
N ASP A 138 13.44 22.97 -4.08
CA ASP A 138 14.60 23.59 -3.42
C ASP A 138 14.44 23.55 -1.89
N ALA A 139 13.25 23.87 -1.39
CA ALA A 139 12.95 23.84 0.04
C ALA A 139 13.08 22.41 0.64
N VAL A 140 12.58 21.39 -0.07
CA VAL A 140 12.72 19.99 0.34
C VAL A 140 14.19 19.57 0.33
N LEU A 141 14.93 19.88 -0.74
CA LEU A 141 16.35 19.53 -0.89
C LEU A 141 17.21 20.23 0.18
N GLU A 142 16.96 21.50 0.43
CA GLU A 142 17.71 22.27 1.45
C GLU A 142 17.51 21.65 2.85
N ALA A 143 16.26 21.35 3.20
CA ALA A 143 15.91 20.84 4.53
C ALA A 143 16.36 19.39 4.78
N THR A 144 16.30 18.52 3.76
CA THR A 144 16.44 17.08 3.96
C THR A 144 17.53 16.40 3.15
N LYS A 145 18.13 17.11 2.19
CA LYS A 145 19.06 16.57 1.19
C LYS A 145 18.44 15.49 0.28
N ILE A 146 17.11 15.42 0.25
CA ILE A 146 16.36 14.47 -0.60
C ILE A 146 15.93 15.20 -1.87
N TYR A 147 16.28 14.63 -3.02
CA TYR A 147 15.81 15.10 -4.31
C TYR A 147 14.38 14.63 -4.57
N ALA A 148 13.59 15.46 -5.21
CA ALA A 148 12.24 15.12 -5.65
C ALA A 148 12.03 15.44 -7.13
N THR A 149 10.96 14.88 -7.68
CA THR A 149 10.45 15.18 -9.04
C THR A 149 9.03 15.70 -8.91
N VAL A 150 8.59 16.54 -9.82
CA VAL A 150 7.25 17.12 -9.82
C VAL A 150 6.60 16.97 -11.18
N GLY A 151 5.39 16.41 -11.18
CA GLY A 151 4.45 16.51 -12.29
C GLY A 151 3.42 17.60 -12.02
N ILE A 152 3.19 18.46 -12.97
CA ILE A 152 2.19 19.54 -12.92
C ILE A 152 1.08 19.20 -13.91
N GLY A 153 -0.17 19.34 -13.52
CA GLY A 153 -1.30 19.06 -14.39
C GLY A 153 -2.55 19.85 -14.03
N THR A 154 -3.46 20.00 -15.00
CA THR A 154 -4.75 20.67 -14.80
C THR A 154 -5.76 19.80 -14.01
N ASN A 155 -5.43 18.56 -13.72
CA ASN A 155 -6.13 17.67 -12.81
C ASN A 155 -5.14 16.68 -12.17
N LEU A 156 -5.60 15.88 -11.19
CA LEU A 156 -4.74 14.95 -10.45
C LEU A 156 -4.13 13.86 -11.36
N PHE A 157 -4.89 13.36 -12.34
CA PHE A 157 -4.40 12.36 -13.29
C PHE A 157 -3.27 12.94 -14.15
N LEU A 158 -3.47 14.11 -14.76
CA LEU A 158 -2.45 14.75 -15.59
C LEU A 158 -1.19 15.11 -14.80
N ALA A 159 -1.34 15.55 -13.53
CA ALA A 159 -0.20 15.80 -12.66
C ALA A 159 0.60 14.50 -12.39
N LYS A 160 -0.10 13.38 -12.15
CA LYS A 160 0.55 12.07 -11.93
C LYS A 160 1.24 11.56 -13.20
N ILE A 161 0.60 11.68 -14.37
CA ILE A 161 1.19 11.25 -15.64
C ILE A 161 2.38 12.14 -16.03
N ALA A 162 2.29 13.46 -15.80
CA ALA A 162 3.42 14.37 -16.00
C ALA A 162 4.62 13.98 -15.13
N LEU A 163 4.38 13.56 -13.88
CA LEU A 163 5.41 13.04 -12.98
C LEU A 163 6.05 11.77 -13.53
N ASP A 164 5.23 10.74 -13.80
CA ASP A 164 5.72 9.38 -14.07
C ASP A 164 6.40 9.26 -15.44
N ILE A 165 5.92 9.98 -16.45
CA ILE A 165 6.40 9.84 -17.82
C ILE A 165 7.35 10.98 -18.22
N LEU A 166 7.07 12.24 -17.83
CA LEU A 166 7.86 13.39 -18.27
C LEU A 166 8.93 13.80 -17.27
N ALA A 167 8.56 14.07 -16.01
CA ALA A 167 9.44 14.67 -15.01
C ALA A 167 10.65 13.80 -14.68
N LYS A 168 10.49 12.47 -14.67
CA LYS A 168 11.58 11.52 -14.38
C LYS A 168 12.72 11.57 -15.39
N HIS A 169 12.45 12.07 -16.60
CA HIS A 169 13.41 12.22 -17.70
C HIS A 169 13.80 13.67 -17.96
N ALA A 170 13.14 14.64 -17.32
CA ALA A 170 13.46 16.05 -17.46
C ALA A 170 14.74 16.41 -16.68
N PRO A 171 15.61 17.29 -17.22
CA PRO A 171 16.87 17.68 -16.56
C PRO A 171 16.64 18.45 -15.27
N ASP A 172 15.52 19.18 -15.15
CA ASP A 172 15.11 19.93 -13.98
C ASP A 172 14.09 19.21 -13.10
N PHE A 173 13.80 17.93 -13.40
CA PHE A 173 12.86 17.08 -12.66
C PHE A 173 11.40 17.58 -12.62
N ILE A 174 11.00 18.44 -13.57
CA ILE A 174 9.65 19.00 -13.64
C ILE A 174 9.01 18.64 -14.98
N GLY A 175 7.81 18.01 -14.92
CA GLY A 175 6.94 17.73 -16.07
C GLY A 175 5.67 18.57 -16.00
N TYR A 176 5.07 18.87 -17.15
CA TYR A 176 3.79 19.60 -17.25
C TYR A 176 2.89 18.97 -18.30
N LEU A 177 1.62 18.81 -17.96
CA LEU A 177 0.56 18.39 -18.88
C LEU A 177 -0.73 19.18 -18.66
N ASP A 178 -1.31 19.63 -19.75
CA ASP A 178 -2.72 19.97 -19.89
C ASP A 178 -3.36 18.98 -20.87
N GLU A 179 -4.66 19.11 -21.13
CA GLU A 179 -5.37 18.20 -22.04
C GLU A 179 -4.78 18.21 -23.47
N SER A 180 -4.28 19.34 -23.96
CA SER A 180 -3.70 19.45 -25.29
C SER A 180 -2.37 18.71 -25.40
N LEU A 181 -1.45 19.01 -24.45
CA LEU A 181 -0.16 18.33 -24.37
C LEU A 181 -0.29 16.85 -24.05
N PHE A 182 -1.31 16.45 -23.29
CA PHE A 182 -1.60 15.05 -23.03
C PHE A 182 -1.92 14.31 -24.32
N LYS A 183 -2.82 14.86 -25.15
CA LYS A 183 -3.16 14.26 -26.44
C LYS A 183 -1.98 14.24 -27.41
N GLU A 184 -1.15 15.26 -27.39
CA GLU A 184 0.05 15.35 -28.23
C GLU A 184 1.14 14.34 -27.83
N LYS A 185 1.43 14.21 -26.53
CA LYS A 185 2.64 13.53 -26.04
C LYS A 185 2.37 12.14 -25.42
N ILE A 186 1.18 11.92 -24.88
CA ILE A 186 0.88 10.76 -24.04
C ILE A 186 -0.15 9.83 -24.64
N TRP A 187 -1.06 10.33 -25.48
CA TRP A 187 -2.22 9.57 -25.98
C TRP A 187 -1.83 8.25 -26.65
N TYR A 188 -0.67 8.21 -27.31
CA TYR A 188 -0.10 7.03 -27.97
C TYR A 188 1.04 6.37 -27.22
N HIS A 189 1.23 6.73 -25.93
CA HIS A 189 2.28 6.14 -25.10
C HIS A 189 2.03 4.65 -24.88
N GLN A 190 3.09 3.86 -24.97
CA GLN A 190 3.10 2.44 -24.70
C GLN A 190 4.32 2.08 -23.82
N PRO A 191 4.19 1.09 -22.93
CA PRO A 191 3.04 0.23 -22.70
C PRO A 191 1.96 0.90 -21.84
N LEU A 192 0.69 0.44 -21.93
CA LEU A 192 -0.41 0.92 -21.07
C LEU A 192 -0.13 0.77 -19.57
N THR A 193 0.74 -0.15 -19.18
CA THR A 193 1.12 -0.38 -17.77
C THR A 193 1.95 0.75 -17.15
N ASP A 194 2.44 1.69 -17.94
CA ASP A 194 3.08 2.91 -17.44
C ASP A 194 2.06 3.98 -17.01
N ILE A 195 0.81 3.80 -17.42
CA ILE A 195 -0.29 4.70 -17.08
C ILE A 195 -0.80 4.35 -15.68
N TRP A 196 -0.88 5.38 -14.85
CA TRP A 196 -1.39 5.26 -13.49
C TRP A 196 -2.73 4.53 -13.44
N GLN A 197 -2.88 3.59 -12.52
CA GLN A 197 -4.01 2.69 -12.30
C GLN A 197 -4.23 1.61 -13.39
N ILE A 198 -3.42 1.53 -14.44
CA ILE A 198 -3.49 0.46 -15.42
C ILE A 198 -2.39 -0.59 -15.13
N GLY A 199 -2.74 -1.63 -14.38
CA GLY A 199 -1.86 -2.79 -14.19
C GLY A 199 -2.02 -3.84 -15.29
N ASN A 200 -1.16 -4.88 -15.26
CA ASN A 200 -1.17 -5.96 -16.27
C ASN A 200 -2.55 -6.60 -16.48
N GLY A 201 -3.35 -6.76 -15.41
CA GLY A 201 -4.69 -7.34 -15.51
C GLY A 201 -5.66 -6.50 -16.33
N ILE A 202 -5.61 -5.17 -16.20
CA ILE A 202 -6.42 -4.23 -16.97
C ILE A 202 -5.89 -4.16 -18.40
N ALA A 203 -4.57 -3.98 -18.57
CA ALA A 203 -3.96 -3.91 -19.91
C ALA A 203 -4.26 -5.15 -20.74
N ASN A 204 -4.11 -6.37 -20.20
CA ASN A 204 -4.43 -7.61 -20.89
C ASN A 204 -5.91 -7.72 -21.32
N ARG A 205 -6.82 -7.13 -20.55
CA ARG A 205 -8.25 -7.10 -20.93
C ARG A 205 -8.52 -6.06 -22.02
N LEU A 206 -7.86 -4.89 -21.97
CA LEU A 206 -7.96 -3.87 -23.02
C LEU A 206 -7.37 -4.35 -24.34
N HIS A 207 -6.26 -5.09 -24.31
CA HIS A 207 -5.65 -5.69 -25.51
C HIS A 207 -6.62 -6.60 -26.28
N LYS A 208 -7.57 -7.28 -25.61
CA LYS A 208 -8.62 -8.07 -26.29
C LYS A 208 -9.51 -7.24 -27.22
N TYR A 209 -9.61 -5.95 -26.97
CA TYR A 209 -10.37 -4.99 -27.77
C TYR A 209 -9.50 -4.20 -28.75
N GLY A 210 -8.20 -4.56 -28.87
CA GLY A 210 -7.24 -3.86 -29.74
C GLY A 210 -6.74 -2.53 -29.19
N ALA A 211 -6.99 -2.22 -27.90
CA ALA A 211 -6.52 -1.02 -27.25
C ALA A 211 -5.16 -1.25 -26.59
N TYR A 212 -4.09 -0.68 -27.15
CA TYR A 212 -2.71 -0.80 -26.71
C TYR A 212 -2.16 0.50 -26.11
N ASP A 213 -2.89 1.60 -26.28
CA ASP A 213 -2.60 2.94 -25.76
C ASP A 213 -3.90 3.64 -25.36
N LEU A 214 -3.80 4.84 -24.81
CA LEU A 214 -4.95 5.60 -24.34
C LEU A 214 -5.89 5.99 -25.49
N HIS A 215 -5.36 6.36 -26.67
CA HIS A 215 -6.17 6.63 -27.85
C HIS A 215 -6.96 5.38 -28.25
N GLY A 216 -6.34 4.22 -28.26
CA GLY A 216 -7.02 2.95 -28.55
C GLY A 216 -8.20 2.68 -27.61
N ILE A 217 -8.07 3.05 -26.32
CA ILE A 217 -9.19 2.92 -25.37
C ILE A 217 -10.39 3.78 -25.79
N THR A 218 -10.16 5.02 -26.25
CA THR A 218 -11.25 5.92 -26.69
C THR A 218 -11.99 5.41 -27.92
N MET A 219 -11.40 4.49 -28.69
CA MET A 219 -12.02 3.88 -29.87
C MET A 219 -12.88 2.65 -29.51
N VAL A 220 -12.78 2.13 -28.30
CA VAL A 220 -13.62 1.02 -27.83
C VAL A 220 -14.99 1.56 -27.42
N PRO A 221 -16.12 1.01 -27.93
CA PRO A 221 -17.43 1.42 -27.47
C PRO A 221 -17.58 1.33 -25.94
N GLU A 222 -18.03 2.39 -25.29
CA GLU A 222 -18.16 2.48 -23.82
C GLU A 222 -18.95 1.31 -23.24
N ALA A 223 -20.04 0.88 -23.91
CA ALA A 223 -20.83 -0.27 -23.46
C ALA A 223 -20.02 -1.57 -23.34
N LYS A 224 -18.96 -1.75 -24.14
CA LYS A 224 -18.05 -2.90 -24.02
C LYS A 224 -17.13 -2.73 -22.83
N LEU A 225 -16.64 -1.50 -22.56
CA LEU A 225 -15.81 -1.20 -21.39
C LEU A 225 -16.60 -1.40 -20.09
N TYR A 226 -17.83 -0.90 -20.02
CA TYR A 226 -18.70 -1.13 -18.86
C TYR A 226 -19.02 -2.62 -18.64
N LYS A 227 -19.23 -3.39 -19.72
CA LYS A 227 -19.42 -4.85 -19.63
C LYS A 227 -18.20 -5.57 -19.08
N GLU A 228 -16.98 -5.12 -19.44
CA GLU A 228 -15.72 -5.76 -19.05
C GLU A 228 -15.26 -5.34 -17.64
N PHE A 229 -15.42 -4.07 -17.29
CA PHE A 229 -14.81 -3.46 -16.10
C PHE A 229 -15.84 -3.02 -15.05
N GLY A 230 -17.14 -3.09 -15.35
CA GLY A 230 -18.20 -2.58 -14.48
C GLY A 230 -18.06 -1.08 -14.24
N VAL A 231 -18.31 -0.61 -13.04
CA VAL A 231 -18.18 0.79 -12.63
C VAL A 231 -16.76 1.35 -12.82
N ASN A 232 -15.72 0.52 -12.77
CA ASN A 232 -14.34 0.96 -13.03
C ASN A 232 -14.09 1.39 -14.48
N ALA A 233 -15.03 1.10 -15.42
CA ALA A 233 -14.93 1.60 -16.78
C ALA A 233 -14.95 3.12 -16.87
N GLU A 234 -15.70 3.79 -15.98
CA GLU A 234 -15.80 5.25 -15.93
C GLU A 234 -14.41 5.88 -15.77
N LEU A 235 -13.66 5.41 -14.78
CA LEU A 235 -12.27 5.87 -14.55
C LEU A 235 -11.37 5.62 -15.77
N ILE A 236 -11.46 4.43 -16.39
CA ILE A 236 -10.64 4.08 -17.57
C ILE A 236 -10.98 4.98 -18.75
N ILE A 237 -12.25 5.29 -18.97
CA ILE A 237 -12.72 6.17 -20.05
C ILE A 237 -12.26 7.59 -19.79
N ASP A 238 -12.46 8.14 -18.60
CA ASP A 238 -12.07 9.48 -18.27
C ASP A 238 -10.55 9.68 -18.37
N HIS A 239 -9.76 8.76 -17.84
CA HIS A 239 -8.31 8.81 -17.96
C HIS A 239 -7.83 8.69 -19.43
N ALA A 240 -8.50 7.90 -20.26
CA ALA A 240 -8.18 7.84 -21.68
C ALA A 240 -8.38 9.19 -22.39
N TRP A 241 -9.29 10.02 -21.91
CA TRP A 241 -9.50 11.39 -22.40
C TRP A 241 -8.67 12.46 -21.68
N GLY A 242 -7.86 12.08 -20.67
CA GLY A 242 -7.08 13.01 -19.85
C GLY A 242 -7.92 13.74 -18.81
N ARG A 243 -9.05 13.20 -18.39
CA ARG A 243 -9.98 13.77 -17.44
C ARG A 243 -9.87 13.11 -16.08
N GLU A 244 -10.03 13.90 -15.03
CA GLU A 244 -10.15 13.43 -13.66
C GLU A 244 -10.99 14.42 -12.86
N PRO A 245 -12.24 14.08 -12.56
CA PRO A 245 -13.14 14.99 -11.84
C PRO A 245 -12.84 15.06 -10.34
N CYS A 246 -12.12 14.06 -9.79
CA CYS A 246 -11.81 14.00 -8.37
C CYS A 246 -10.86 15.13 -7.96
N THR A 247 -11.16 15.76 -6.83
CA THR A 247 -10.34 16.80 -6.21
C THR A 247 -9.74 16.32 -4.90
N ILE A 248 -8.75 17.04 -4.35
CA ILE A 248 -8.21 16.76 -3.01
C ILE A 248 -9.30 16.88 -1.94
N ALA A 249 -10.21 17.85 -2.08
CA ALA A 249 -11.34 17.99 -1.17
C ALA A 249 -12.26 16.76 -1.18
N ASP A 250 -12.54 16.18 -2.37
CA ASP A 250 -13.31 14.94 -2.49
C ASP A 250 -12.62 13.77 -1.81
N ILE A 251 -11.30 13.64 -2.00
CA ILE A 251 -10.49 12.60 -1.33
C ILE A 251 -10.58 12.75 0.20
N HIS A 252 -10.44 13.97 0.72
CA HIS A 252 -10.52 14.23 2.16
C HIS A 252 -11.92 14.05 2.72
N ALA A 253 -12.97 14.29 1.93
CA ALA A 253 -14.36 14.06 2.31
C ALA A 253 -14.74 12.57 2.28
N TYR A 254 -14.05 11.75 1.49
CA TYR A 254 -14.37 10.34 1.34
C TYR A 254 -14.20 9.58 2.65
N ARG A 255 -15.22 8.83 3.04
CA ARG A 255 -15.21 7.96 4.21
C ARG A 255 -15.46 6.52 3.77
N PRO A 256 -14.40 5.70 3.64
CA PRO A 256 -14.57 4.31 3.24
C PRO A 256 -15.33 3.55 4.32
N ILE A 257 -16.33 2.78 3.90
CA ILE A 257 -16.98 1.81 4.76
C ILE A 257 -16.10 0.56 4.76
N LYS A 258 -15.51 0.24 5.91
CA LYS A 258 -14.73 -1.00 6.06
C LYS A 258 -15.68 -2.18 6.10
N HIS A 259 -15.69 -2.98 5.06
CA HIS A 259 -16.47 -4.22 5.00
C HIS A 259 -15.63 -5.45 5.36
N SER A 260 -14.31 -5.32 5.45
CA SER A 260 -13.39 -6.42 5.79
C SER A 260 -12.11 -5.90 6.43
N ILE A 261 -11.47 -6.77 7.22
CA ILE A 261 -10.08 -6.64 7.67
C ILE A 261 -9.35 -7.92 7.31
N SER A 262 -8.07 -7.81 6.97
CA SER A 262 -7.29 -8.99 6.57
C SER A 262 -5.83 -8.88 6.94
N HIS A 263 -5.24 -10.00 7.34
CA HIS A 263 -3.80 -10.14 7.50
C HIS A 263 -3.29 -11.22 6.55
N SER A 264 -2.13 -10.98 5.97
CA SER A 264 -1.39 -11.96 5.17
C SER A 264 0.09 -11.89 5.51
N GLN A 265 0.73 -13.06 5.53
CA GLN A 265 2.17 -13.12 5.72
C GLN A 265 2.82 -14.18 4.84
N ILE A 266 4.03 -13.88 4.39
CA ILE A 266 4.98 -14.89 3.91
C ILE A 266 5.71 -15.38 5.16
N LEU A 267 5.66 -16.68 5.41
CA LEU A 267 6.27 -17.29 6.59
C LEU A 267 7.80 -17.19 6.53
N LEU A 268 8.46 -17.17 7.68
CA LEU A 268 9.90 -16.98 7.79
C LEU A 268 10.69 -18.12 7.09
N ARG A 269 10.16 -19.31 7.13
CA ARG A 269 10.64 -20.53 6.46
C ARG A 269 9.46 -21.27 5.84
N ASN A 270 9.70 -22.42 5.26
CA ASN A 270 8.64 -23.33 4.89
C ASN A 270 8.15 -24.07 6.16
N TYR A 271 6.83 -24.12 6.35
CA TYR A 271 6.17 -24.70 7.51
C TYR A 271 5.46 -25.98 7.13
N THR A 272 5.48 -26.97 8.00
CA THR A 272 4.63 -28.15 7.87
C THR A 272 3.16 -27.82 8.19
N TYR A 273 2.29 -28.77 7.92
CA TYR A 273 0.86 -28.64 8.23
C TYR A 273 0.63 -28.34 9.72
N GLU A 274 1.36 -29.02 10.62
CA GLU A 274 1.23 -28.86 12.06
C GLU A 274 1.81 -27.54 12.56
N GLU A 275 2.97 -27.14 12.05
CA GLU A 275 3.64 -25.90 12.45
C GLU A 275 2.80 -24.65 12.12
N ALA A 276 2.03 -24.69 11.04
CA ALA A 276 1.23 -23.55 10.57
C ALA A 276 0.07 -23.16 11.52
N TYR A 277 -0.32 -24.03 12.47
CA TYR A 277 -1.34 -23.69 13.47
C TYR A 277 -0.94 -22.52 14.36
N VAL A 278 0.36 -22.39 14.70
CA VAL A 278 0.84 -21.33 15.57
C VAL A 278 0.68 -19.95 14.92
N PRO A 279 1.26 -19.67 13.74
CA PRO A 279 1.10 -18.37 13.08
C PRO A 279 -0.35 -18.07 12.70
N MET A 280 -1.20 -19.07 12.40
CA MET A 280 -2.62 -18.81 12.17
C MET A 280 -3.33 -18.28 13.41
N ARG A 281 -3.11 -18.88 14.59
CA ARG A 281 -3.68 -18.41 15.85
C ARG A 281 -3.22 -16.98 16.18
N GLU A 282 -1.95 -16.68 15.95
CA GLU A 282 -1.40 -15.34 16.11
C GLU A 282 -2.07 -14.31 15.17
N MET A 283 -2.34 -14.71 13.92
CA MET A 283 -3.02 -13.85 12.94
C MET A 283 -4.48 -13.59 13.33
N VAL A 284 -5.19 -14.62 13.81
CA VAL A 284 -6.57 -14.46 14.31
C VAL A 284 -6.60 -13.54 15.52
N GLU A 285 -5.67 -13.69 16.49
CA GLU A 285 -5.57 -12.79 17.64
C GLU A 285 -5.37 -11.33 17.20
N SER A 286 -4.46 -11.10 16.25
CA SER A 286 -4.23 -9.75 15.73
C SER A 286 -5.46 -9.15 15.06
N LEU A 287 -6.21 -9.94 14.29
CA LEU A 287 -7.47 -9.51 13.65
C LEU A 287 -8.59 -9.25 14.67
N VAL A 288 -8.67 -10.06 15.73
CA VAL A 288 -9.65 -9.83 16.82
C VAL A 288 -9.34 -8.52 17.57
N LEU A 289 -8.07 -8.25 17.86
CA LEU A 289 -7.69 -6.96 18.46
C LEU A 289 -8.05 -5.78 17.54
N GLU A 290 -7.89 -5.92 16.22
CA GLU A 290 -8.33 -4.91 15.26
C GLU A 290 -9.87 -4.75 15.23
N LEU A 291 -10.64 -5.86 15.31
CA LEU A 291 -12.10 -5.79 15.47
C LEU A 291 -12.52 -4.98 16.68
N LEU A 292 -11.85 -5.18 17.82
CA LEU A 292 -12.14 -4.43 19.05
C LEU A 292 -11.87 -2.93 18.88
N GLN A 293 -10.76 -2.55 18.25
CA GLN A 293 -10.43 -1.13 17.98
C GLN A 293 -11.51 -0.43 17.15
N ILE A 294 -12.07 -1.12 16.16
CA ILE A 294 -13.13 -0.56 15.30
C ILE A 294 -14.54 -0.84 15.83
N LYS A 295 -14.67 -1.44 17.02
CA LYS A 295 -15.95 -1.89 17.61
C LYS A 295 -16.78 -2.75 16.64
N GLY A 296 -16.08 -3.56 15.83
CA GLY A 296 -16.64 -4.39 14.78
C GLY A 296 -16.89 -5.82 15.26
N VAL A 297 -17.81 -6.49 14.57
CA VAL A 297 -18.04 -7.95 14.63
C VAL A 297 -18.14 -8.49 13.22
N THR A 298 -17.85 -9.78 13.04
CA THR A 298 -17.94 -10.47 11.74
C THR A 298 -18.75 -11.75 11.84
N ASN A 299 -19.35 -12.14 10.73
CA ASN A 299 -19.90 -13.49 10.58
C ASN A 299 -19.36 -14.22 9.35
N HIS A 300 -18.36 -13.66 8.66
CA HIS A 300 -17.81 -14.27 7.46
C HIS A 300 -16.28 -14.24 7.53
N ILE A 301 -15.69 -15.42 7.42
CA ILE A 301 -14.24 -15.61 7.47
C ILE A 301 -13.75 -16.25 6.17
N HIS A 302 -12.55 -15.87 5.75
CA HIS A 302 -11.87 -16.48 4.61
C HIS A 302 -10.42 -16.80 4.97
N ILE A 303 -9.89 -17.92 4.43
CA ILE A 303 -8.49 -18.32 4.54
C ILE A 303 -7.89 -18.56 3.16
N HIS A 304 -6.63 -18.16 2.99
CA HIS A 304 -5.81 -18.43 1.81
C HIS A 304 -4.50 -19.08 2.24
N ILE A 305 -4.12 -20.17 1.57
CA ILE A 305 -2.91 -20.94 1.85
C ILE A 305 -2.08 -21.03 0.57
N GLY A 306 -0.84 -20.54 0.62
CA GLY A 306 0.13 -20.67 -0.46
C GLY A 306 1.25 -21.62 -0.05
N TYR A 307 1.66 -22.45 -1.00
CA TYR A 307 2.66 -23.50 -0.77
C TYR A 307 4.06 -23.04 -1.17
N ALA A 308 5.07 -23.79 -0.70
CA ALA A 308 6.47 -23.50 -1.01
C ALA A 308 6.82 -23.88 -2.45
N ASP A 309 6.20 -24.93 -2.98
CA ASP A 309 6.30 -25.32 -4.38
C ASP A 309 5.37 -24.42 -5.22
N GLU A 310 5.93 -23.65 -6.14
CA GLU A 310 5.19 -22.75 -7.03
C GLU A 310 4.28 -23.49 -8.02
N MET A 311 4.54 -24.76 -8.27
CA MET A 311 3.68 -25.62 -9.11
C MET A 311 2.41 -26.06 -8.39
N VAL A 312 2.41 -26.03 -7.06
CA VAL A 312 1.22 -26.36 -6.26
C VAL A 312 0.32 -25.14 -6.16
N ARG A 313 -0.89 -25.30 -6.69
CA ARG A 313 -1.89 -24.23 -6.66
C ARG A 313 -2.30 -23.90 -5.23
N SER A 314 -2.31 -22.61 -4.88
CA SER A 314 -2.82 -22.15 -3.58
C SER A 314 -4.26 -22.61 -3.36
N THR A 315 -4.56 -22.92 -2.11
CA THR A 315 -5.89 -23.33 -1.65
C THR A 315 -6.48 -22.33 -0.68
N GLY A 316 -7.73 -22.51 -0.33
CA GLY A 316 -8.43 -21.67 0.63
C GLY A 316 -9.93 -21.87 0.55
N GLY A 317 -10.64 -21.17 1.40
CA GLY A 317 -12.09 -21.23 1.45
C GLY A 317 -12.66 -20.18 2.37
N SER A 318 -13.96 -19.99 2.29
CA SER A 318 -14.69 -19.07 3.17
C SER A 318 -15.81 -19.80 3.91
N LYS A 319 -16.22 -19.21 5.03
CA LYS A 319 -17.30 -19.75 5.85
C LYS A 319 -18.10 -18.61 6.45
N LYS A 320 -19.42 -18.65 6.26
CA LYS A 320 -20.36 -17.81 6.98
C LYS A 320 -20.75 -18.48 8.30
N LEU A 321 -20.60 -17.75 9.39
CA LEU A 321 -21.00 -18.15 10.74
C LEU A 321 -22.50 -17.89 10.92
N LYS A 322 -23.11 -18.57 11.87
CA LYS A 322 -24.56 -18.38 12.18
C LYS A 322 -24.84 -17.01 12.80
N GLN A 323 -23.91 -16.53 13.62
CA GLN A 323 -24.03 -15.27 14.34
C GLN A 323 -22.80 -14.40 14.12
N TYR A 324 -22.98 -13.08 14.24
CA TYR A 324 -21.86 -12.15 14.30
C TYR A 324 -21.11 -12.29 15.62
N THR A 325 -19.80 -12.27 15.59
CA THR A 325 -18.95 -12.42 16.77
C THR A 325 -17.62 -11.70 16.65
N ASP A 326 -17.01 -11.39 17.77
CA ASP A 326 -15.62 -10.98 17.93
C ASP A 326 -14.88 -11.92 18.89
N SER A 327 -15.51 -13.04 19.27
CA SER A 327 -14.89 -14.05 20.12
C SER A 327 -13.67 -14.66 19.45
N LEU A 328 -12.51 -14.54 20.09
CA LEU A 328 -11.25 -15.13 19.65
C LEU A 328 -11.37 -16.65 19.54
N GLN A 329 -12.04 -17.28 20.51
CA GLN A 329 -12.21 -18.73 20.54
C GLN A 329 -13.04 -19.20 19.35
N THR A 330 -14.19 -18.57 19.10
CA THR A 330 -15.10 -18.91 17.99
C THR A 330 -14.43 -18.71 16.65
N LEU A 331 -13.78 -17.55 16.44
CA LEU A 331 -13.11 -17.23 15.19
C LEU A 331 -11.89 -18.14 14.94
N THR A 332 -11.10 -18.44 15.98
CA THR A 332 -9.97 -19.38 15.89
C THR A 332 -10.44 -20.79 15.50
N ALA A 333 -11.48 -21.29 16.16
CA ALA A 333 -12.02 -22.62 15.83
C ALA A 333 -12.53 -22.69 14.39
N ALA A 334 -13.17 -21.62 13.92
CA ALA A 334 -13.69 -21.53 12.56
C ALA A 334 -12.57 -21.47 11.51
N VAL A 335 -11.51 -20.69 11.76
CA VAL A 335 -10.33 -20.60 10.88
C VAL A 335 -9.58 -21.93 10.82
N ILE A 336 -9.35 -22.58 11.97
CA ILE A 336 -8.71 -23.89 12.04
C ILE A 336 -9.52 -24.93 11.24
N LYS A 337 -10.84 -24.95 11.40
CA LYS A 337 -11.68 -25.87 10.63
C LYS A 337 -11.59 -25.65 9.12
N LEU A 338 -11.54 -24.39 8.66
CA LEU A 338 -11.32 -24.10 7.23
C LEU A 338 -9.94 -24.57 6.77
N TYR A 339 -8.91 -24.36 7.60
CA TYR A 339 -7.56 -24.82 7.31
C TYR A 339 -7.51 -26.33 7.13
N GLU A 340 -8.08 -27.09 8.07
CA GLU A 340 -8.14 -28.57 8.03
C GLU A 340 -8.87 -29.09 6.79
N GLN A 341 -9.88 -28.36 6.31
CA GLN A 341 -10.67 -28.73 5.14
C GLN A 341 -9.96 -28.45 3.81
N HIS A 342 -9.13 -27.42 3.75
CA HIS A 342 -8.59 -26.91 2.47
C HIS A 342 -7.08 -27.08 2.33
N CYS A 343 -6.33 -27.28 3.41
CA CYS A 343 -4.89 -27.41 3.34
C CYS A 343 -4.44 -28.80 2.83
N HIS A 344 -3.49 -28.81 1.91
CA HIS A 344 -2.80 -30.02 1.49
C HIS A 344 -1.78 -30.44 2.55
N LYS A 345 -2.06 -31.51 3.29
CA LYS A 345 -1.28 -31.92 4.46
C LYS A 345 0.18 -32.30 4.18
N ASN A 346 0.46 -32.74 2.96
CA ASN A 346 1.79 -33.19 2.56
C ASN A 346 2.65 -32.06 1.95
N GLU A 347 2.09 -30.86 1.79
CA GLU A 347 2.76 -29.72 1.17
C GLU A 347 3.30 -28.76 2.22
N LEU A 348 4.49 -28.23 1.95
CA LEU A 348 5.07 -27.20 2.81
C LEU A 348 4.41 -25.84 2.52
N ILE A 349 4.01 -25.16 3.60
CA ILE A 349 3.29 -23.90 3.55
C ILE A 349 4.28 -22.74 3.56
N ARG A 350 4.07 -21.77 2.68
CA ARG A 350 4.90 -20.56 2.55
C ARG A 350 4.14 -19.28 2.81
N ARG A 351 2.82 -19.28 2.60
CA ARG A 351 1.96 -18.09 2.78
C ARG A 351 0.66 -18.46 3.47
N ILE A 352 0.22 -17.61 4.38
CA ILE A 352 -1.10 -17.69 5.02
C ILE A 352 -1.74 -16.30 4.91
N GLY A 353 -3.01 -16.26 4.51
CA GLY A 353 -3.88 -15.09 4.56
C GLY A 353 -5.17 -15.42 5.30
N ILE A 354 -5.64 -14.53 6.14
CA ILE A 354 -6.91 -14.64 6.86
C ILE A 354 -7.64 -13.31 6.71
N SER A 355 -8.91 -13.33 6.36
CA SER A 355 -9.77 -12.16 6.36
C SER A 355 -11.06 -12.40 7.15
N PHE A 356 -11.51 -11.33 7.78
CA PHE A 356 -12.83 -11.20 8.38
C PHE A 356 -13.63 -10.24 7.52
N GLU A 357 -14.75 -10.69 6.99
CA GLU A 357 -15.59 -10.01 6.01
C GLU A 357 -16.97 -9.72 6.61
N ASP A 358 -17.82 -9.03 5.87
CA ASP A 358 -19.18 -8.64 6.32
C ASP A 358 -19.16 -7.94 7.69
N LEU A 359 -18.20 -7.01 7.89
CA LEU A 359 -18.06 -6.31 9.16
C LEU A 359 -19.25 -5.38 9.41
N VAL A 360 -19.78 -5.45 10.64
CA VAL A 360 -20.78 -4.53 11.13
C VAL A 360 -20.37 -3.97 12.49
N ASN A 361 -20.90 -2.80 12.85
CA ASN A 361 -20.68 -2.29 14.21
C ASN A 361 -21.44 -3.16 15.20
N ARG A 362 -20.82 -3.53 16.31
CA ARG A 362 -21.41 -4.36 17.36
C ARG A 362 -22.76 -3.80 17.84
N SER A 363 -22.87 -2.49 17.99
CA SER A 363 -24.11 -1.85 18.43
C SER A 363 -25.28 -1.98 17.45
N ALA A 364 -25.02 -2.36 16.21
CA ALA A 364 -26.04 -2.57 15.19
C ALA A 364 -26.65 -3.98 15.23
N ILE A 365 -26.06 -4.92 16.01
CA ILE A 365 -26.57 -6.29 16.15
C ILE A 365 -27.65 -6.29 17.22
N PRO A 366 -28.88 -6.73 16.90
CA PRO A 366 -29.92 -6.92 17.92
C PRO A 366 -29.46 -7.98 18.93
N GLN A 367 -29.57 -7.68 20.21
CA GLN A 367 -29.40 -8.67 21.26
C GLN A 367 -30.65 -9.57 21.26
N GLU A 368 -30.51 -10.78 20.72
CA GLU A 368 -31.53 -11.82 20.89
C GLU A 368 -31.38 -12.40 22.30
N GLU A 369 -32.32 -12.09 23.18
CA GLU A 369 -32.40 -12.68 24.51
C GLU A 369 -33.01 -14.09 24.38
N ASP A 370 -32.18 -15.11 24.14
CA ASP A 370 -32.54 -16.52 24.32
C ASP A 370 -31.99 -17.03 25.65
N LEU A 371 -32.75 -17.92 26.32
CA LEU A 371 -32.39 -18.48 27.63
C LEU A 371 -31.02 -19.19 27.65
N PHE A 372 -30.59 -19.72 26.50
CA PHE A 372 -29.27 -20.31 26.30
C PHE A 372 -28.18 -19.33 25.90
N SER A 373 -28.54 -18.14 25.38
CA SER A 373 -27.59 -17.08 25.01
C SER A 373 -26.98 -16.44 26.26
N ALA A 374 -27.67 -16.42 27.40
CA ALA A 374 -27.19 -15.81 28.64
C ALA A 374 -25.86 -16.47 29.15
N LEU A 375 -25.69 -17.78 28.97
CA LEU A 375 -24.49 -18.50 29.40
C LEU A 375 -23.31 -18.29 28.45
N THR A 376 -23.58 -18.19 27.15
CA THR A 376 -22.55 -17.89 26.13
C THR A 376 -22.13 -16.44 26.18
N THR A 377 -23.06 -15.53 26.43
CA THR A 377 -22.81 -14.08 26.52
C THR A 377 -21.85 -13.73 27.67
N ASP A 378 -22.00 -14.37 28.86
CA ASP A 378 -21.08 -14.14 30.00
C ASP A 378 -19.63 -14.59 29.68
N THR A 379 -19.48 -15.68 28.95
CA THR A 379 -18.17 -16.19 28.55
C THR A 379 -17.52 -15.31 27.48
N GLU A 380 -18.26 -14.88 26.47
CA GLU A 380 -17.78 -13.99 25.42
C GLU A 380 -17.44 -12.60 25.97
N GLU A 381 -18.24 -12.10 26.93
CA GLU A 381 -17.96 -10.81 27.59
C GLU A 381 -16.67 -10.85 28.41
N LYS A 382 -16.44 -11.90 29.20
CA LYS A 382 -15.18 -12.12 29.93
C LYS A 382 -13.99 -12.25 28.97
N GLU A 383 -14.15 -12.97 27.87
CA GLU A 383 -13.12 -13.09 26.84
C GLU A 383 -12.79 -11.72 26.26
N ARG A 384 -13.79 -10.91 25.93
CA ARG A 384 -13.65 -9.56 25.41
C ARG A 384 -12.89 -8.64 26.38
N GLN A 385 -13.25 -8.66 27.66
CA GLN A 385 -12.53 -7.87 28.69
C GLN A 385 -11.05 -8.22 28.75
N VAL A 386 -10.69 -9.49 28.61
CA VAL A 386 -9.30 -9.93 28.51
C VAL A 386 -8.63 -9.37 27.26
N GLN A 387 -9.30 -9.41 26.10
CA GLN A 387 -8.75 -8.88 24.85
C GLN A 387 -8.59 -7.33 24.91
N GLU A 388 -9.54 -6.63 25.50
CA GLU A 388 -9.46 -5.18 25.72
C GLU A 388 -8.29 -4.81 26.65
N ALA A 389 -8.09 -5.57 27.73
CA ALA A 389 -6.93 -5.38 28.61
C ALA A 389 -5.60 -5.65 27.86
N MET A 390 -5.55 -6.69 27.05
CA MET A 390 -4.37 -6.99 26.21
C MET A 390 -4.11 -5.87 25.21
N LEU A 391 -5.15 -5.34 24.57
CA LEU A 391 -5.05 -4.23 23.62
C LEU A 391 -4.48 -2.99 24.32
N SER A 392 -5.04 -2.60 25.46
CA SER A 392 -4.57 -1.46 26.25
C SER A 392 -3.10 -1.60 26.65
N ILE A 393 -2.67 -2.78 27.10
CA ILE A 393 -1.25 -3.05 27.44
C ILE A 393 -0.37 -2.91 26.19
N LYS A 394 -0.79 -3.44 25.05
CA LYS A 394 -0.03 -3.34 23.78
C LYS A 394 0.07 -1.90 23.27
N GLU A 395 -0.98 -1.10 23.44
CA GLU A 395 -0.97 0.32 23.07
C GLU A 395 -0.06 1.15 23.97
N GLN A 396 -0.06 0.87 25.27
CA GLN A 396 0.72 1.63 26.24
C GLN A 396 2.22 1.24 26.27
N PHE A 397 2.52 -0.05 26.18
CA PHE A 397 3.87 -0.60 26.39
C PHE A 397 4.48 -1.25 25.15
N GLY A 398 3.78 -1.21 24.01
CA GLY A 398 4.24 -1.77 22.75
C GLY A 398 3.71 -3.18 22.48
N LYS A 399 3.70 -3.55 21.18
CA LYS A 399 3.05 -4.77 20.66
C LYS A 399 3.58 -6.07 21.29
N ASN A 400 4.81 -6.09 21.78
CA ASN A 400 5.43 -7.27 22.39
C ASN A 400 5.36 -7.28 23.94
N ALA A 401 4.71 -6.30 24.57
CA ALA A 401 4.61 -6.23 26.03
C ALA A 401 3.85 -7.39 26.65
N ILE A 402 2.87 -7.94 25.90
CA ILE A 402 2.11 -9.13 26.28
C ILE A 402 1.94 -10.03 25.06
N LEU A 403 2.29 -11.30 25.20
CA LEU A 403 2.17 -12.34 24.17
C LEU A 403 1.59 -13.62 24.79
N ARG A 404 0.91 -14.43 23.99
CA ARG A 404 0.53 -15.77 24.42
C ARG A 404 1.75 -16.69 24.45
N ALA A 405 1.77 -17.66 25.35
CA ALA A 405 2.87 -18.63 25.46
C ALA A 405 3.14 -19.39 24.14
N SER A 406 2.10 -19.63 23.34
CA SER A 406 2.26 -20.24 22.00
C SER A 406 3.11 -19.42 21.04
N SER A 407 3.12 -18.09 21.17
CA SER A 407 3.96 -17.19 20.35
C SER A 407 5.45 -17.22 20.73
N LEU A 408 5.82 -17.93 21.79
CA LEU A 408 7.21 -18.15 22.21
C LEU A 408 7.76 -19.49 21.68
N GLN A 409 6.94 -20.30 21.04
CA GLN A 409 7.36 -21.51 20.34
C GLN A 409 8.21 -21.16 19.11
N GLU A 410 8.99 -22.13 18.61
CA GLU A 410 9.87 -21.94 17.44
C GLU A 410 9.07 -21.55 16.18
N GLU A 411 7.84 -22.02 16.07
CA GLU A 411 6.92 -21.74 14.97
C GLU A 411 6.29 -20.35 15.07
N GLY A 412 6.39 -19.68 16.23
CA GLY A 412 5.80 -18.37 16.47
C GLY A 412 6.44 -17.27 15.59
N THR A 413 5.60 -16.45 14.99
CA THR A 413 6.04 -15.33 14.13
C THR A 413 5.71 -13.97 14.72
N MET A 414 4.76 -13.87 15.66
CA MET A 414 4.21 -12.61 16.15
C MET A 414 5.29 -11.71 16.78
N ARG A 415 6.17 -12.26 17.60
CA ARG A 415 7.22 -11.51 18.27
C ARG A 415 8.12 -10.77 17.26
N PHE A 416 8.52 -11.46 16.20
CA PHE A 416 9.31 -10.89 15.12
C PHE A 416 8.48 -9.93 14.28
N ARG A 417 7.26 -10.31 13.88
CA ARG A 417 6.38 -9.46 13.06
C ARG A 417 6.06 -8.12 13.72
N ASN A 418 5.93 -8.10 15.03
CA ASN A 418 5.66 -6.87 15.79
C ASN A 418 6.81 -5.86 15.74
N THR A 419 8.03 -6.28 15.37
CA THR A 419 9.17 -5.39 15.12
C THR A 419 9.21 -4.81 13.72
N LEU A 420 8.38 -5.36 12.82
CA LEU A 420 8.35 -4.93 11.42
C LEU A 420 7.37 -3.78 11.21
N VAL A 421 7.70 -2.92 10.26
CA VAL A 421 6.81 -1.90 9.69
C VAL A 421 6.67 -2.19 8.20
N GLY A 422 5.43 -2.40 7.73
CA GLY A 422 5.18 -2.77 6.33
C GLY A 422 5.89 -4.07 5.89
N GLY A 423 6.18 -5.00 6.83
CA GLY A 423 6.89 -6.25 6.55
C GLY A 423 8.42 -6.14 6.49
N HIS A 424 8.99 -4.99 6.77
CA HIS A 424 10.41 -4.70 6.77
C HIS A 424 10.89 -4.27 8.16
N ASN A 425 12.21 -4.32 8.40
CA ASN A 425 12.78 -3.92 9.68
C ASN A 425 12.33 -2.50 10.06
N GLY A 426 11.82 -2.34 11.28
CA GLY A 426 11.35 -1.06 11.80
C GLY A 426 12.44 -0.21 12.45
N GLU A 427 13.57 -0.82 12.82
CA GLU A 427 14.67 -0.14 13.54
C GLU A 427 15.72 0.38 12.61
#